data_e4db6aa97cdcc1d493f4c247da2c258b
#
_entry.id   e4db6aa97cdcc1d493f4c247da2c258b
#
_cell.length_a   1.000
_cell.length_b   1.000
_cell.length_c   1.000
_cell.angle_alpha   90.00
_cell.angle_beta   90.00
_cell.angle_gamma   90.00
#
_symmetry.space_group_name_H-M   'P 1'
#
loop_
_entity.id
_entity.type
_entity.pdbx_description
1 polymer ?
#
loop_
_entity_poly.entity_id
_entity_poly.type
_entity_poly.pdbx_seq_one_letter_code
_entity_poly.pdbx_strand_id
1 'polypeptide(L)'
;MEANELLSLDTFPKRYEACFLENCAVKEDCLHHLYFKLQPASKTWGDAIFPSALMLENLVNGRCRMFHAKSLVTCYAGFTYFFDEVRRKDLPSLRNEVYLYFRGRSNFYRYGNAENGCLFTCRMADEVKAIFKKYGYDAPRYDRTFESLSFHE
;
A
#
# COMPACT_ATOMS: atom_id res chain seq x y z
N MET A 1 -10.90 12.16 7.94
CA MET A 1 -11.65 11.32 6.96
C MET A 1 -11.84 9.95 7.60
N GLU A 2 -13.03 9.39 7.55
CA GLU A 2 -13.24 8.03 8.08
C GLU A 2 -12.91 6.98 7.02
N ALA A 3 -12.39 5.80 7.45
CA ALA A 3 -12.05 4.72 6.51
C ALA A 3 -13.24 4.26 5.64
N ASN A 4 -14.46 4.43 6.13
CA ASN A 4 -15.69 4.10 5.40
C ASN A 4 -15.91 5.02 4.16
N GLU A 5 -15.48 6.26 4.20
CA GLU A 5 -15.64 7.22 3.09
C GLU A 5 -14.78 6.85 1.88
N LEU A 6 -13.69 6.11 2.10
CA LEU A 6 -12.78 5.64 1.05
C LEU A 6 -13.14 4.25 0.51
N LEU A 7 -14.18 3.58 1.04
CA LEU A 7 -14.61 2.26 0.59
C LEU A 7 -15.39 2.36 -0.72
N SER A 8 -14.68 2.33 -1.84
CA SER A 8 -15.24 2.20 -3.18
C SER A 8 -14.38 1.24 -4.01
N LEU A 9 -14.94 0.64 -5.05
CA LEU A 9 -14.18 -0.30 -5.90
C LEU A 9 -12.95 0.34 -6.53
N ASP A 10 -13.01 1.63 -6.85
CA ASP A 10 -11.90 2.36 -7.49
C ASP A 10 -10.71 2.59 -6.55
N THR A 11 -10.93 2.49 -5.24
CA THR A 11 -9.88 2.64 -4.23
C THR A 11 -9.00 1.40 -4.12
N PHE A 12 -9.56 0.23 -4.45
CA PHE A 12 -8.83 -1.04 -4.32
C PHE A 12 -7.84 -1.26 -5.47
N PRO A 13 -6.71 -1.92 -5.18
CA PRO A 13 -5.79 -2.36 -6.22
C PRO A 13 -6.48 -3.25 -7.25
N LYS A 14 -6.01 -3.22 -8.50
CA LYS A 14 -6.46 -4.17 -9.52
C LYS A 14 -6.17 -5.59 -9.05
N ARG A 15 -7.13 -6.50 -9.23
CA ARG A 15 -7.02 -7.91 -8.82
C ARG A 15 -6.83 -8.10 -7.30
N TYR A 16 -7.48 -7.26 -6.51
CA TYR A 16 -7.53 -7.49 -5.07
C TYR A 16 -8.37 -8.75 -4.79
N GLU A 17 -7.91 -9.58 -3.86
CA GLU A 17 -8.58 -10.85 -3.55
C GLU A 17 -9.85 -10.61 -2.72
N ALA A 18 -10.96 -11.18 -3.14
CA ALA A 18 -12.22 -11.14 -2.42
C ALA A 18 -12.30 -12.26 -1.37
N CYS A 19 -12.91 -11.99 -0.23
CA CYS A 19 -13.18 -12.99 0.81
C CYS A 19 -14.70 -13.06 1.09
N PHE A 20 -15.31 -14.20 0.79
CA PHE A 20 -16.73 -14.46 1.01
C PHE A 20 -17.00 -15.41 2.20
N LEU A 21 -16.06 -15.50 3.15
CA LEU A 21 -16.15 -16.37 4.32
C LEU A 21 -17.00 -15.71 5.42
N GLU A 22 -18.27 -16.10 5.49
CA GLU A 22 -19.22 -15.52 6.44
C GLU A 22 -18.98 -15.92 7.90
N ASN A 23 -18.25 -17.00 8.14
CA ASN A 23 -17.91 -17.48 9.48
C ASN A 23 -16.65 -16.82 10.08
N CYS A 24 -16.04 -15.87 9.41
CA CYS A 24 -14.89 -15.14 9.92
C CYS A 24 -15.30 -14.11 10.98
N ALA A 25 -14.71 -14.19 12.18
CA ALA A 25 -15.04 -13.30 13.30
C ALA A 25 -14.67 -11.82 13.06
N VAL A 26 -13.71 -11.56 12.19
CA VAL A 26 -13.20 -10.20 11.90
C VAL A 26 -13.55 -9.70 10.49
N LYS A 27 -14.54 -10.31 9.85
CA LYS A 27 -14.89 -10.00 8.47
C LYS A 27 -15.30 -8.55 8.24
N GLU A 28 -15.99 -7.92 9.18
CA GLU A 28 -16.48 -6.54 9.05
C GLU A 28 -15.35 -5.49 9.08
N ASP A 29 -14.18 -5.85 9.62
CA ASP A 29 -12.99 -5.03 9.66
C ASP A 29 -11.93 -5.47 8.64
N CYS A 30 -12.23 -6.47 7.81
CA CYS A 30 -11.31 -7.02 6.83
C CYS A 30 -11.57 -6.44 5.44
N LEU A 31 -10.56 -5.81 4.85
CA LEU A 31 -10.66 -5.22 3.51
C LEU A 31 -11.01 -6.24 2.42
N HIS A 32 -10.55 -7.50 2.52
CA HIS A 32 -10.92 -8.55 1.56
C HIS A 32 -12.42 -8.88 1.58
N HIS A 33 -13.05 -8.90 2.77
CA HIS A 33 -14.48 -9.13 2.88
C HIS A 33 -15.28 -7.91 2.43
N LEU A 34 -14.83 -6.70 2.81
CA LEU A 34 -15.46 -5.45 2.37
C LEU A 34 -15.36 -5.28 0.84
N TYR A 35 -14.23 -5.65 0.24
CA TYR A 35 -14.07 -5.69 -1.22
C TYR A 35 -15.08 -6.64 -1.87
N PHE A 36 -15.28 -7.83 -1.30
CA PHE A 36 -16.31 -8.75 -1.79
C PHE A 36 -17.71 -8.12 -1.75
N LYS A 37 -18.08 -7.47 -0.65
CA LYS A 37 -19.40 -6.81 -0.50
C LYS A 37 -19.63 -5.68 -1.53
N LEU A 38 -18.58 -5.03 -1.98
CA LEU A 38 -18.67 -3.99 -3.00
C LEU A 38 -18.80 -4.52 -4.44
N GLN A 39 -18.59 -5.83 -4.66
CA GLN A 39 -18.64 -6.38 -6.00
C GLN A 39 -20.07 -6.36 -6.56
N PRO A 40 -20.25 -6.01 -7.85
CA PRO A 40 -21.56 -6.10 -8.48
C PRO A 40 -22.03 -7.55 -8.58
N ALA A 41 -23.34 -7.79 -8.45
CA ALA A 41 -23.94 -9.11 -8.55
C ALA A 41 -23.65 -9.81 -9.90
N SER A 42 -23.36 -9.04 -10.93
CA SER A 42 -22.99 -9.55 -12.27
C SER A 42 -21.58 -10.12 -12.36
N LYS A 43 -20.72 -9.91 -11.34
CA LYS A 43 -19.35 -10.43 -11.37
C LYS A 43 -19.32 -11.92 -11.15
N THR A 44 -18.78 -12.66 -12.11
CA THR A 44 -18.80 -14.13 -12.14
C THR A 44 -17.43 -14.77 -11.87
N TRP A 45 -16.34 -13.99 -11.84
CA TRP A 45 -15.00 -14.50 -11.59
C TRP A 45 -14.09 -13.44 -10.92
N GLY A 46 -13.00 -13.89 -10.31
CA GLY A 46 -12.01 -13.05 -9.65
C GLY A 46 -11.08 -13.86 -8.76
N ASP A 47 -10.07 -13.17 -8.20
CA ASP A 47 -9.18 -13.76 -7.21
C ASP A 47 -9.92 -13.83 -5.85
N ALA A 48 -9.72 -14.93 -5.10
CA ALA A 48 -10.44 -15.17 -3.84
C ALA A 48 -9.57 -15.84 -2.78
N ILE A 49 -9.90 -15.55 -1.52
CA ILE A 49 -9.30 -16.22 -0.36
C ILE A 49 -10.11 -17.50 -0.08
N PHE A 50 -9.41 -18.63 0.03
CA PHE A 50 -10.00 -19.95 0.26
C PHE A 50 -10.39 -20.18 1.73
N PRO A 51 -11.40 -21.04 1.99
CA PRO A 51 -11.85 -21.38 3.35
C PRO A 51 -10.73 -21.92 4.26
N SER A 52 -9.72 -22.58 3.70
CA SER A 52 -8.55 -23.08 4.45
C SER A 52 -7.78 -21.98 5.18
N ALA A 53 -7.94 -20.71 4.80
CA ALA A 53 -7.34 -19.57 5.51
C ALA A 53 -7.83 -19.45 6.97
N LEU A 54 -8.99 -20.03 7.33
CA LEU A 54 -9.53 -20.04 8.68
C LEU A 54 -9.21 -21.32 9.47
N MET A 55 -8.48 -22.28 8.91
CA MET A 55 -7.99 -23.43 9.66
C MET A 55 -6.97 -23.00 10.71
N LEU A 56 -7.01 -23.61 11.90
CA LEU A 56 -6.18 -23.22 13.05
C LEU A 56 -4.68 -23.16 12.71
N GLU A 57 -4.21 -24.10 11.89
CA GLU A 57 -2.81 -24.16 11.42
C GLU A 57 -2.40 -22.98 10.52
N ASN A 58 -3.37 -22.30 9.91
CA ASN A 58 -3.14 -21.17 9.03
C ASN A 58 -3.38 -19.80 9.71
N LEU A 59 -3.79 -19.81 10.98
CA LEU A 59 -3.99 -18.58 11.73
C LEU A 59 -2.65 -18.05 12.26
N VAL A 60 -2.52 -16.73 12.27
CA VAL A 60 -1.42 -16.01 12.90
C VAL A 60 -1.98 -15.16 14.03
N ASN A 61 -1.55 -15.42 15.26
CA ASN A 61 -2.09 -14.77 16.46
C ASN A 61 -3.63 -14.84 16.56
N GLY A 62 -4.21 -16.00 16.18
CA GLY A 62 -5.67 -16.22 16.19
C GLY A 62 -6.44 -15.52 15.07
N ARG A 63 -5.76 -14.94 14.07
CA ARG A 63 -6.37 -14.25 12.92
C ARG A 63 -5.94 -14.89 11.60
N CYS A 64 -6.79 -14.76 10.60
CA CYS A 64 -6.44 -15.10 9.23
C CYS A 64 -5.15 -14.41 8.80
N ARG A 65 -4.22 -15.18 8.21
CA ARG A 65 -2.96 -14.62 7.66
C ARG A 65 -3.20 -13.57 6.58
N MET A 66 -4.33 -13.66 5.87
CA MET A 66 -4.73 -12.73 4.82
C MET A 66 -5.55 -11.54 5.37
N PHE A 67 -5.63 -11.38 6.70
CA PHE A 67 -6.38 -10.27 7.28
C PHE A 67 -5.71 -8.94 6.97
N HIS A 68 -6.44 -8.08 6.25
CA HIS A 68 -6.07 -6.68 6.04
C HIS A 68 -7.07 -5.79 6.79
N ALA A 69 -6.59 -5.10 7.81
CA ALA A 69 -7.43 -4.22 8.60
C ALA A 69 -7.96 -3.04 7.78
N LYS A 70 -9.21 -2.66 8.03
CA LYS A 70 -9.78 -1.40 7.53
C LYS A 70 -9.19 -0.21 8.30
N SER A 71 -7.95 0.16 7.98
CA SER A 71 -7.23 1.26 8.60
C SER A 71 -6.77 2.29 7.57
N LEU A 72 -6.64 3.53 8.00
CA LEU A 72 -6.08 4.60 7.19
C LEU A 72 -4.58 4.69 7.41
N VAL A 73 -3.87 4.91 6.32
CA VAL A 73 -2.44 5.21 6.32
C VAL A 73 -2.17 6.51 5.59
N THR A 74 -1.26 7.30 6.11
CA THR A 74 -0.76 8.49 5.42
C THR A 74 0.13 8.07 4.26
N CYS A 75 -0.18 8.59 3.09
CA CYS A 75 0.55 8.35 1.86
C CYS A 75 1.08 9.65 1.28
N TYR A 76 2.16 9.54 0.54
CA TYR A 76 2.78 10.65 -0.18
C TYR A 76 2.79 10.36 -1.68
N ALA A 77 2.66 11.40 -2.49
CA ALA A 77 2.78 11.29 -3.93
C ALA A 77 3.35 12.58 -4.55
N GLY A 78 3.69 12.47 -5.84
CA GLY A 78 4.37 13.53 -6.54
C GLY A 78 5.84 13.59 -6.16
N PHE A 79 6.68 13.01 -7.01
CA PHE A 79 8.12 12.95 -6.81
C PHE A 79 8.87 13.94 -7.71
N THR A 80 8.19 15.03 -8.12
CA THR A 80 8.75 16.04 -9.02
C THR A 80 10.03 16.66 -8.45
N TYR A 81 9.99 16.99 -7.16
CA TYR A 81 11.09 17.64 -6.46
C TYR A 81 11.85 16.71 -5.50
N PHE A 82 11.73 15.40 -5.70
CA PHE A 82 12.24 14.38 -4.79
C PHE A 82 13.74 14.48 -4.52
N PHE A 83 14.53 14.88 -5.53
CA PHE A 83 15.98 14.98 -5.45
C PHE A 83 16.51 16.41 -5.52
N ASP A 84 15.65 17.42 -5.49
CA ASP A 84 16.05 18.81 -5.79
C ASP A 84 17.10 19.37 -4.83
N GLU A 85 17.07 18.96 -3.57
CA GLU A 85 18.00 19.43 -2.55
C GLU A 85 19.32 18.63 -2.52
N VAL A 86 19.43 17.60 -3.37
CA VAL A 86 20.60 16.72 -3.42
C VAL A 86 21.69 17.35 -4.31
N ARG A 87 22.90 17.50 -3.76
CA ARG A 87 24.04 18.03 -4.52
C ARG A 87 24.39 17.12 -5.68
N ARG A 88 24.86 17.71 -6.78
CA ARG A 88 25.20 16.97 -8.01
C ARG A 88 26.19 15.82 -7.78
N LYS A 89 27.15 15.97 -6.87
CA LYS A 89 28.14 14.93 -6.55
C LYS A 89 27.53 13.69 -5.89
N ASP A 90 26.48 13.85 -5.10
CA ASP A 90 25.84 12.78 -4.32
C ASP A 90 24.66 12.15 -5.07
N LEU A 91 24.10 12.89 -6.04
CA LEU A 91 22.87 12.53 -6.75
C LEU A 91 22.92 11.16 -7.45
N PRO A 92 24.00 10.75 -8.17
CA PRO A 92 24.00 9.44 -8.83
C PRO A 92 23.91 8.28 -7.84
N SER A 93 24.68 8.34 -6.76
CA SER A 93 24.73 7.27 -5.75
C SER A 93 23.42 7.19 -4.94
N LEU A 94 22.93 8.33 -4.45
CA LEU A 94 21.68 8.40 -3.70
C LEU A 94 20.49 7.96 -4.55
N ARG A 95 20.40 8.44 -5.80
CA ARG A 95 19.34 8.03 -6.74
C ARG A 95 19.36 6.54 -7.00
N ASN A 96 20.53 5.94 -7.15
CA ASN A 96 20.66 4.51 -7.35
C ASN A 96 20.16 3.72 -6.13
N GLU A 97 20.51 4.11 -4.90
CA GLU A 97 19.99 3.46 -3.69
C GLU A 97 18.45 3.57 -3.59
N VAL A 98 17.89 4.74 -3.89
CA VAL A 98 16.43 4.93 -3.92
C VAL A 98 15.79 4.03 -4.98
N TYR A 99 16.34 3.95 -6.18
CA TYR A 99 15.79 3.07 -7.21
C TYR A 99 15.91 1.59 -6.85
N LEU A 100 16.97 1.18 -6.16
CA LEU A 100 17.11 -0.18 -5.63
C LEU A 100 16.05 -0.47 -4.56
N TYR A 101 15.78 0.47 -3.67
CA TYR A 101 14.71 0.36 -2.69
C TYR A 101 13.34 0.09 -3.35
N PHE A 102 13.01 0.81 -4.41
CA PHE A 102 11.79 0.60 -5.19
C PHE A 102 11.86 -0.58 -6.17
N ARG A 103 12.94 -1.35 -6.19
CA ARG A 103 13.18 -2.44 -7.15
C ARG A 103 13.15 -1.97 -8.61
N GLY A 104 13.60 -0.76 -8.87
CA GLY A 104 13.76 -0.20 -10.19
C GLY A 104 13.11 1.16 -10.39
N ARG A 105 13.60 1.86 -11.43
CA ARG A 105 13.15 3.20 -11.80
C ARG A 105 11.66 3.26 -12.14
N SER A 106 11.16 2.27 -12.86
CA SER A 106 9.73 2.22 -13.25
C SER A 106 8.81 2.16 -12.04
N ASN A 107 9.16 1.36 -11.03
CA ASN A 107 8.38 1.30 -9.79
C ASN A 107 8.45 2.61 -9.01
N PHE A 108 9.62 3.26 -8.94
CA PHE A 108 9.75 4.58 -8.32
C PHE A 108 8.70 5.57 -8.88
N TYR A 109 8.54 5.64 -10.20
CA TYR A 109 7.53 6.51 -10.81
C TYR A 109 6.10 6.04 -10.56
N ARG A 110 5.84 4.72 -10.54
CA ARG A 110 4.51 4.18 -10.21
C ARG A 110 4.07 4.56 -8.79
N TYR A 111 4.97 4.48 -7.81
CA TYR A 111 4.72 4.95 -6.45
C TYR A 111 4.56 6.46 -6.39
N GLY A 112 5.39 7.21 -7.10
CA GLY A 112 5.28 8.67 -7.19
C GLY A 112 3.94 9.14 -7.75
N ASN A 113 3.39 8.41 -8.72
CA ASN A 113 2.09 8.71 -9.32
C ASN A 113 0.90 8.08 -8.58
N ALA A 114 1.15 7.26 -7.55
CA ALA A 114 0.14 6.45 -6.86
C ALA A 114 -0.66 5.56 -7.84
N GLU A 115 0.01 4.98 -8.84
CA GLU A 115 -0.62 4.19 -9.90
C GLU A 115 -0.97 2.77 -9.43
N ASN A 116 -2.17 2.31 -9.79
CA ASN A 116 -2.62 0.92 -9.61
C ASN A 116 -2.42 0.37 -8.18
N GLY A 117 -2.67 1.17 -7.14
CA GLY A 117 -2.51 0.76 -5.75
C GLY A 117 -1.05 0.77 -5.25
N CYS A 118 -0.10 1.28 -6.04
CA CYS A 118 1.26 1.55 -5.57
C CYS A 118 1.25 2.79 -4.66
N LEU A 119 0.99 2.59 -3.38
CA LEU A 119 0.92 3.66 -2.40
C LEU A 119 2.26 3.81 -1.68
N PHE A 120 2.81 5.01 -1.68
CA PHE A 120 4.01 5.34 -0.94
C PHE A 120 3.61 5.79 0.47
N THR A 121 3.62 4.84 1.40
CA THR A 121 3.14 5.01 2.77
C THR A 121 4.15 5.75 3.64
N CYS A 122 3.71 6.26 4.80
CA CYS A 122 4.57 6.90 5.79
C CYS A 122 5.72 5.98 6.25
N ARG A 123 5.50 4.68 6.39
CA ARG A 123 6.54 3.71 6.70
C ARG A 123 7.63 3.67 5.62
N MET A 124 7.24 3.59 4.34
CA MET A 124 8.18 3.64 3.22
C MET A 124 8.94 4.97 3.18
N ALA A 125 8.26 6.07 3.50
CA ALA A 125 8.87 7.39 3.58
C ALA A 125 9.95 7.46 4.65
N ASP A 126 9.76 6.82 5.81
CA ASP A 126 10.77 6.73 6.87
C ASP A 126 12.00 5.92 6.42
N GLU A 127 11.79 4.82 5.69
CA GLU A 127 12.88 4.00 5.13
C GLU A 127 13.67 4.79 4.08
N VAL A 128 13.00 5.50 3.19
CA VAL A 128 13.66 6.38 2.19
C VAL A 128 14.37 7.55 2.86
N LYS A 129 13.78 8.14 3.89
CA LYS A 129 14.43 9.18 4.69
C LYS A 129 15.74 8.69 5.31
N ALA A 130 15.80 7.43 5.75
CA ALA A 130 17.04 6.83 6.25
C ALA A 130 18.12 6.75 5.16
N ILE A 131 17.75 6.49 3.90
CA ILE A 131 18.69 6.54 2.76
C ILE A 131 19.24 7.97 2.58
N PHE A 132 18.36 8.98 2.58
CA PHE A 132 18.78 10.38 2.46
C PHE A 132 19.74 10.80 3.58
N LYS A 133 19.47 10.38 4.82
CA LYS A 133 20.31 10.67 5.98
C LYS A 133 21.74 10.15 5.87
N LYS A 134 21.96 9.00 5.20
CA LYS A 134 23.32 8.47 4.95
C LYS A 134 24.20 9.45 4.17
N TYR A 135 23.59 10.28 3.33
CA TYR A 135 24.27 11.27 2.52
C TYR A 135 24.26 12.68 3.14
N GLY A 136 23.70 12.83 4.34
CA GLY A 136 23.62 14.11 5.06
C GLY A 136 22.45 14.99 4.67
N TYR A 137 21.39 14.42 4.08
CA TYR A 137 20.15 15.13 3.74
C TYR A 137 19.02 14.74 4.70
N ASP A 138 18.05 15.62 4.88
CA ASP A 138 16.94 15.37 5.82
C ASP A 138 15.93 14.37 5.27
N ALA A 139 15.18 14.75 4.26
CA ALA A 139 14.15 13.93 3.63
C ALA A 139 13.85 14.46 2.22
N PRO A 140 13.33 13.61 1.32
CA PRO A 140 12.84 14.08 0.04
C PRO A 140 11.60 14.95 0.18
N ARG A 141 11.33 15.80 -0.83
CA ARG A 141 10.08 16.56 -0.93
C ARG A 141 9.05 15.76 -1.70
N TYR A 142 7.81 15.85 -1.22
CA TYR A 142 6.64 15.26 -1.86
C TYR A 142 5.69 16.38 -2.28
N ASP A 143 5.01 16.23 -3.42
CA ASP A 143 4.12 17.27 -3.93
C ASP A 143 2.80 17.28 -3.17
N ARG A 144 2.36 16.12 -2.67
CA ARG A 144 1.10 15.98 -1.92
C ARG A 144 1.17 14.89 -0.86
N THR A 145 0.35 15.06 0.17
CA THR A 145 0.08 14.09 1.22
C THR A 145 -1.42 13.79 1.22
N PHE A 146 -1.80 12.52 1.38
CA PHE A 146 -3.19 12.09 1.43
C PHE A 146 -3.33 10.85 2.29
N GLU A 147 -4.57 10.53 2.71
CA GLU A 147 -4.89 9.29 3.41
C GLU A 147 -5.45 8.26 2.43
N SER A 148 -5.12 7.01 2.64
CA SER A 148 -5.63 5.87 1.87
C SER A 148 -5.86 4.67 2.79
N LEU A 149 -6.61 3.68 2.29
CA LEU A 149 -6.70 2.39 2.97
C LEU A 149 -5.37 1.65 2.90
N SER A 150 -5.02 0.93 3.96
CA SER A 150 -3.81 0.10 4.01
C SER A 150 -4.07 -1.24 3.35
N PHE A 151 -3.46 -1.50 2.20
CA PHE A 151 -3.61 -2.76 1.45
C PHE A 151 -2.43 -3.73 1.64
N HIS A 152 -1.42 -3.39 2.43
CA HIS A 152 -0.14 -4.12 2.46
C HIS A 152 0.48 -4.25 3.87
N GLU A 153 -0.29 -4.04 4.91
CA GLU A 153 0.19 -4.15 6.29
C GLU A 153 -0.40 -5.32 7.05
#